data_a60f7170940f7a9cc9d9039268c6ad45
#
_entry.id   a60f7170940f7a9cc9d9039268c6ad45
#
_cell.length_a   1.000
_cell.length_b   1.000
_cell.length_c   1.000
_cell.angle_alpha   90.00
_cell.angle_beta   90.00
_cell.angle_gamma   90.00
#
_symmetry.space_group_name_H-M   'P 1'
#
loop_
_entity.id
_entity.type
_entity.pdbx_description
1 polymer ?
#
loop_
_entity_poly.entity_id
_entity_poly.type
_entity_poly.pdbx_seq_one_letter_code
_entity_poly.pdbx_strand_id
1 'polypeptide(L)'
;MDHQDSQRGLLAQWIEESSRIVFFGGAGVSTESGIPDFRGAKGFYHQDREIPLEQVLSIDFFTVHPQAYWEWFVQENAREGVAPNAAHRFVAGLERAGKLSAVVTQNIDGLHQRAGSERVLELHGNWSRLICTGCGERFTLDDVAAARSGEVPHCPACASVLRPDIVFYGEMLDSDVMEGAVRAISEADLLIVAGTSLVVYPAAGLIDYYAGERLVLMNATPTPYDSRADLIIREPVGQVFEELGRRSRRP
;
A
#
# COMPACT_ATOMS: atom_id res chain seq x y z
N MET A 1 20.70 -24.91 10.61
CA MET A 1 20.16 -23.60 10.23
C MET A 1 18.76 -23.86 9.73
N ASP A 2 17.75 -23.23 10.32
CA ASP A 2 16.37 -23.37 9.91
C ASP A 2 16.22 -22.80 8.49
N HIS A 3 15.33 -23.38 7.67
CA HIS A 3 15.07 -22.94 6.30
C HIS A 3 14.70 -21.43 6.23
N GLN A 4 13.93 -20.95 7.19
CA GLN A 4 13.57 -19.54 7.33
C GLN A 4 14.77 -18.63 7.60
N ASP A 5 15.72 -19.08 8.45
CA ASP A 5 16.95 -18.32 8.70
C ASP A 5 17.82 -18.19 7.44
N SER A 6 17.83 -19.22 6.58
CA SER A 6 18.52 -19.19 5.30
C SER A 6 17.88 -18.19 4.34
N GLN A 7 16.53 -18.16 4.25
CA GLN A 7 15.81 -17.23 3.39
C GLN A 7 16.01 -15.77 3.83
N ARG A 8 15.92 -15.49 5.13
CA ARG A 8 16.19 -14.14 5.69
C ARG A 8 17.64 -13.72 5.48
N GLY A 9 18.58 -14.66 5.59
CA GLY A 9 19.99 -14.44 5.31
C GLY A 9 20.25 -14.04 3.87
N LEU A 10 19.61 -14.73 2.92
CA LEU A 10 19.71 -14.42 1.49
C LEU A 10 19.08 -13.05 1.17
N LEU A 11 17.91 -12.75 1.75
CA LEU A 11 17.29 -11.43 1.59
C LEU A 11 18.20 -10.32 2.12
N ALA A 12 18.81 -10.50 3.31
CA ALA A 12 19.73 -9.53 3.88
C ALA A 12 20.94 -9.28 2.96
N GLN A 13 21.51 -10.36 2.41
CA GLN A 13 22.63 -10.27 1.46
C GLN A 13 22.22 -9.49 0.21
N TRP A 14 21.08 -9.81 -0.41
CA TRP A 14 20.60 -9.09 -1.60
C TRP A 14 20.32 -7.62 -1.33
N ILE A 15 19.76 -7.28 -0.17
CA ILE A 15 19.57 -5.88 0.24
C ILE A 15 20.93 -5.17 0.38
N GLU A 16 21.95 -5.84 0.91
CA GLU A 16 23.28 -5.25 1.07
C GLU A 16 23.96 -5.01 -0.28
N GLU A 17 23.87 -5.94 -1.19
CA GLU A 17 24.47 -5.89 -2.52
C GLU A 17 23.73 -4.95 -3.51
N SER A 18 22.47 -4.61 -3.22
CA SER A 18 21.64 -3.80 -4.10
C SER A 18 21.75 -2.31 -3.83
N SER A 19 21.56 -1.52 -4.88
CA SER A 19 21.63 -0.06 -4.86
C SER A 19 20.39 0.63 -5.42
N ARG A 20 19.49 -0.12 -6.09
CA ARG A 20 18.24 0.36 -6.68
C ARG A 20 17.10 -0.58 -6.31
N ILE A 21 16.82 -0.66 -5.02
CA ILE A 21 15.75 -1.49 -4.49
C ILE A 21 14.41 -0.80 -4.77
N VAL A 22 13.43 -1.56 -5.22
CA VAL A 22 12.02 -1.14 -5.23
C VAL A 22 11.22 -2.03 -4.28
N PHE A 23 10.44 -1.41 -3.44
CA PHE A 23 9.47 -2.09 -2.57
C PHE A 23 8.07 -1.92 -3.16
N PHE A 24 7.42 -3.05 -3.50
CA PHE A 24 6.05 -3.09 -4.00
C PHE A 24 5.14 -3.67 -2.91
N GLY A 25 4.27 -2.84 -2.33
CA GLY A 25 3.46 -3.20 -1.17
C GLY A 25 1.96 -3.28 -1.45
N GLY A 26 1.28 -4.21 -0.77
CA GLY A 26 -0.18 -4.29 -0.70
C GLY A 26 -0.67 -4.33 0.75
N ALA A 27 -1.97 -4.55 0.96
CA ALA A 27 -2.65 -4.43 2.26
C ALA A 27 -2.06 -5.33 3.37
N GLY A 28 -1.46 -6.47 3.00
CA GLY A 28 -0.77 -7.35 3.95
C GLY A 28 0.42 -6.71 4.65
N VAL A 29 1.02 -5.62 4.10
CA VAL A 29 2.08 -4.86 4.77
C VAL A 29 1.56 -4.14 6.00
N SER A 30 0.28 -3.73 6.01
CA SER A 30 -0.34 -2.94 7.07
C SER A 30 -1.10 -3.76 8.12
N THR A 31 -1.17 -5.09 7.99
CA THR A 31 -1.89 -5.95 8.94
C THR A 31 -1.29 -5.88 10.36
N GLU A 32 0.03 -5.79 10.47
CA GLU A 32 0.74 -5.62 11.74
C GLU A 32 0.66 -4.16 12.28
N SER A 33 0.02 -3.26 11.53
CA SER A 33 -0.35 -1.90 11.96
C SER A 33 -1.80 -1.80 12.45
N GLY A 34 -2.55 -2.93 12.45
CA GLY A 34 -3.96 -2.97 12.86
C GLY A 34 -4.96 -2.71 11.74
N ILE A 35 -4.51 -2.59 10.47
CA ILE A 35 -5.40 -2.47 9.31
C ILE A 35 -5.57 -3.86 8.69
N PRO A 36 -6.79 -4.43 8.63
CA PRO A 36 -7.02 -5.71 7.96
C PRO A 36 -6.66 -5.63 6.48
N ASP A 37 -6.14 -6.72 5.93
CA ASP A 37 -6.05 -6.86 4.48
C ASP A 37 -7.43 -7.17 3.85
N PHE A 38 -7.48 -7.34 2.54
CA PHE A 38 -8.75 -7.60 1.85
C PHE A 38 -9.12 -9.09 1.85
N ARG A 39 -8.15 -10.01 1.63
CA ARG A 39 -8.36 -11.42 1.29
C ARG A 39 -7.80 -12.43 2.29
N GLY A 40 -7.00 -12.00 3.25
CA GLY A 40 -6.48 -12.84 4.33
C GLY A 40 -7.61 -13.38 5.21
N ALA A 41 -7.31 -14.34 6.05
CA ALA A 41 -8.31 -15.03 6.90
C ALA A 41 -9.16 -14.10 7.80
N LYS A 42 -8.65 -12.91 8.11
CA LYS A 42 -9.35 -11.84 8.86
C LYS A 42 -9.60 -10.60 7.98
N GLY A 43 -9.48 -10.75 6.66
CA GLY A 43 -9.61 -9.69 5.70
C GLY A 43 -11.02 -9.13 5.58
N PHE A 44 -11.11 -7.95 4.98
CA PHE A 44 -12.38 -7.25 4.80
C PHE A 44 -13.43 -8.06 4.04
N TYR A 45 -13.06 -8.93 3.10
CA TYR A 45 -14.00 -9.74 2.33
C TYR A 45 -14.61 -10.92 3.11
N HIS A 46 -14.06 -11.25 4.27
CA HIS A 46 -14.60 -12.26 5.17
C HIS A 46 -15.46 -11.67 6.30
N GLN A 47 -15.61 -10.34 6.34
CA GLN A 47 -16.50 -9.69 7.30
C GLN A 47 -17.93 -9.74 6.79
N ASP A 48 -18.87 -10.10 7.69
CA ASP A 48 -20.29 -10.09 7.38
C ASP A 48 -20.77 -8.63 7.25
N ARG A 49 -21.09 -8.21 6.02
CA ARG A 49 -21.51 -6.85 5.68
C ARG A 49 -22.77 -6.90 4.82
N GLU A 50 -23.71 -6.02 5.07
CA GLU A 50 -24.93 -5.90 4.25
C GLU A 50 -24.60 -5.51 2.80
N ILE A 51 -23.57 -4.67 2.60
CA ILE A 51 -23.11 -4.23 1.28
C ILE A 51 -21.66 -4.72 1.11
N PRO A 52 -21.35 -5.46 0.02
CA PRO A 52 -19.98 -5.87 -0.28
C PRO A 52 -19.03 -4.69 -0.36
N LEU A 53 -17.81 -4.84 0.17
CA LEU A 53 -16.84 -3.75 0.23
C LEU A 53 -16.45 -3.22 -1.15
N GLU A 54 -16.36 -4.11 -2.16
CA GLU A 54 -16.10 -3.70 -3.55
C GLU A 54 -17.18 -2.75 -4.09
N GLN A 55 -18.42 -2.95 -3.66
CA GLN A 55 -19.51 -2.06 -4.05
C GLN A 55 -19.36 -0.71 -3.34
N VAL A 56 -19.09 -0.68 -2.03
CA VAL A 56 -18.87 0.56 -1.27
C VAL A 56 -17.70 1.36 -1.83
N LEU A 57 -16.64 0.68 -2.24
CA LEU A 57 -15.44 1.27 -2.85
C LEU A 57 -15.55 1.48 -4.36
N SER A 58 -16.75 1.48 -4.94
CA SER A 58 -16.97 1.80 -6.36
C SER A 58 -17.35 3.26 -6.56
N ILE A 59 -16.97 3.82 -7.72
CA ILE A 59 -17.35 5.19 -8.10
C ILE A 59 -18.87 5.34 -8.24
N ASP A 60 -19.55 4.28 -8.71
CA ASP A 60 -21.01 4.27 -8.85
C ASP A 60 -21.69 4.40 -7.48
N PHE A 61 -21.23 3.64 -6.48
CA PHE A 61 -21.77 3.72 -5.12
C PHE A 61 -21.54 5.10 -4.50
N PHE A 62 -20.30 5.60 -4.59
CA PHE A 62 -19.98 6.95 -4.08
C PHE A 62 -20.87 8.02 -4.71
N THR A 63 -21.11 7.95 -6.01
CA THR A 63 -21.91 8.95 -6.75
C THR A 63 -23.38 8.91 -6.36
N VAL A 64 -23.94 7.73 -6.15
CA VAL A 64 -25.38 7.54 -5.84
C VAL A 64 -25.66 7.65 -4.35
N HIS A 65 -24.72 7.21 -3.50
CA HIS A 65 -24.88 7.12 -2.05
C HIS A 65 -23.74 7.79 -1.27
N PRO A 66 -23.43 9.08 -1.52
CA PRO A 66 -22.29 9.75 -0.88
C PRO A 66 -22.38 9.77 0.65
N GLN A 67 -23.60 9.93 1.20
CA GLN A 67 -23.80 9.91 2.65
C GLN A 67 -23.43 8.55 3.28
N ALA A 68 -23.90 7.44 2.71
CA ALA A 68 -23.58 6.11 3.19
C ALA A 68 -22.08 5.80 3.05
N TYR A 69 -21.43 6.30 1.99
CA TYR A 69 -19.99 6.19 1.83
C TYR A 69 -19.23 6.93 2.95
N TRP A 70 -19.60 8.17 3.26
CA TRP A 70 -18.92 8.99 4.28
C TRP A 70 -19.13 8.44 5.70
N GLU A 71 -20.32 7.91 6.01
CA GLU A 71 -20.57 7.19 7.26
C GLU A 71 -19.66 5.95 7.41
N TRP A 72 -19.57 5.14 6.35
CA TRP A 72 -18.66 4.01 6.30
C TRP A 72 -17.19 4.46 6.42
N PHE A 73 -16.80 5.50 5.68
CA PHE A 73 -15.42 6.02 5.66
C PHE A 73 -14.95 6.44 7.06
N VAL A 74 -15.78 7.13 7.81
CA VAL A 74 -15.44 7.55 9.18
C VAL A 74 -15.28 6.34 10.11
N GLN A 75 -16.17 5.36 10.02
CA GLN A 75 -16.09 4.15 10.83
C GLN A 75 -14.78 3.36 10.58
N GLU A 76 -14.38 3.25 9.32
CA GLU A 76 -13.13 2.56 8.96
C GLU A 76 -11.87 3.37 9.35
N ASN A 77 -11.94 4.70 9.31
CA ASN A 77 -10.82 5.57 9.70
C ASN A 77 -10.74 5.84 11.21
N ALA A 78 -11.77 5.54 11.97
CA ALA A 78 -11.79 5.69 13.43
C ALA A 78 -10.96 4.63 14.18
N ARG A 79 -10.17 3.81 13.47
CA ARG A 79 -9.31 2.79 14.08
C ARG A 79 -8.21 3.44 14.92
N GLU A 80 -8.29 3.22 16.22
CA GLU A 80 -7.25 3.70 17.14
C GLU A 80 -5.96 2.90 17.03
N GLY A 81 -4.83 3.53 17.35
CA GLY A 81 -3.52 2.87 17.44
C GLY A 81 -2.87 2.52 16.11
N VAL A 82 -3.45 2.91 14.97
CA VAL A 82 -2.82 2.69 13.67
C VAL A 82 -1.53 3.51 13.54
N ALA A 83 -0.40 2.81 13.41
CA ALA A 83 0.92 3.40 13.26
C ALA A 83 1.79 2.57 12.31
N PRO A 84 2.81 3.17 11.69
CA PRO A 84 3.78 2.43 10.88
C PRO A 84 4.39 1.27 11.69
N ASN A 85 4.41 0.07 11.13
CA ASN A 85 5.03 -1.11 11.72
C ASN A 85 6.51 -1.24 11.32
N ALA A 86 7.14 -2.35 11.67
CA ALA A 86 8.55 -2.59 11.39
C ALA A 86 8.88 -2.59 9.89
N ALA A 87 7.97 -3.07 9.03
CA ALA A 87 8.16 -3.06 7.58
C ALA A 87 8.26 -1.63 7.03
N HIS A 88 7.31 -0.77 7.38
CA HIS A 88 7.32 0.63 6.94
C HIS A 88 8.60 1.35 7.38
N ARG A 89 8.99 1.18 8.67
CA ARG A 89 10.21 1.81 9.21
C ARG A 89 11.49 1.28 8.56
N PHE A 90 11.54 -0.02 8.25
CA PHE A 90 12.70 -0.61 7.60
C PHE A 90 12.86 -0.09 6.17
N VAL A 91 11.78 -0.05 5.40
CA VAL A 91 11.74 0.49 4.03
C VAL A 91 12.17 1.95 4.00
N ALA A 92 11.62 2.79 4.91
CA ALA A 92 12.07 4.18 5.06
C ALA A 92 13.55 4.27 5.47
N GLY A 93 14.07 3.30 6.22
CA GLY A 93 15.49 3.17 6.55
C GLY A 93 16.37 2.91 5.32
N LEU A 94 15.93 2.05 4.42
CA LEU A 94 16.62 1.78 3.15
C LEU A 94 16.67 3.01 2.24
N GLU A 95 15.61 3.80 2.21
CA GLU A 95 15.57 5.05 1.45
C GLU A 95 16.56 6.07 2.00
N ARG A 96 16.58 6.28 3.33
CA ARG A 96 17.59 7.15 3.98
C ARG A 96 19.03 6.69 3.78
N ALA A 97 19.23 5.38 3.62
CA ALA A 97 20.55 4.80 3.31
C ALA A 97 20.92 4.91 1.82
N GLY A 98 20.07 5.49 0.98
CA GLY A 98 20.29 5.64 -0.47
C GLY A 98 20.18 4.34 -1.25
N LYS A 99 19.59 3.28 -0.69
CA LYS A 99 19.44 1.97 -1.31
C LYS A 99 18.08 1.76 -1.98
N LEU A 100 17.02 2.41 -1.49
CA LEU A 100 15.68 2.31 -2.04
C LEU A 100 15.41 3.41 -3.05
N SER A 101 15.01 3.03 -4.25
CA SER A 101 14.66 3.96 -5.33
C SER A 101 13.23 4.47 -5.22
N ALA A 102 12.30 3.61 -4.83
CA ALA A 102 10.89 3.96 -4.63
C ALA A 102 10.15 2.91 -3.79
N VAL A 103 9.11 3.38 -3.11
CA VAL A 103 7.99 2.57 -2.66
C VAL A 103 6.90 2.66 -3.72
N VAL A 104 6.43 1.53 -4.23
CA VAL A 104 5.20 1.42 -5.04
C VAL A 104 4.15 0.76 -4.15
N THR A 105 3.05 1.41 -3.88
CA THR A 105 2.05 0.87 -2.95
C THR A 105 0.64 0.87 -3.52
N GLN A 106 -0.09 -0.21 -3.25
CA GLN A 106 -1.52 -0.31 -3.48
C GLN A 106 -2.34 0.24 -2.30
N ASN A 107 -1.67 0.50 -1.17
CA ASN A 107 -2.32 0.97 0.03
C ASN A 107 -2.60 2.47 -0.03
N ILE A 108 -3.73 2.84 0.57
CA ILE A 108 -4.21 4.22 0.67
C ILE A 108 -4.01 4.82 2.08
N ASP A 109 -3.34 4.10 2.98
CA ASP A 109 -3.26 4.37 4.43
C ASP A 109 -2.21 5.43 4.85
N GLY A 110 -1.31 5.81 3.93
CA GLY A 110 -0.25 6.80 4.18
C GLY A 110 0.82 6.36 5.18
N LEU A 111 0.89 5.07 5.53
CA LEU A 111 1.83 4.61 6.57
C LEU A 111 3.29 4.65 6.14
N HIS A 112 3.58 4.53 4.84
CA HIS A 112 4.94 4.69 4.32
C HIS A 112 5.45 6.11 4.55
N GLN A 113 4.67 7.13 4.23
CA GLN A 113 5.02 8.53 4.46
C GLN A 113 5.14 8.83 5.96
N ARG A 114 4.22 8.31 6.76
CA ARG A 114 4.28 8.45 8.24
C ARG A 114 5.51 7.75 8.85
N ALA A 115 6.08 6.75 8.17
CA ALA A 115 7.35 6.12 8.57
C ALA A 115 8.59 6.92 8.13
N GLY A 116 8.41 7.93 7.26
CA GLY A 116 9.45 8.79 6.73
C GLY A 116 9.95 8.40 5.34
N SER A 117 9.20 7.61 4.57
CA SER A 117 9.45 7.43 3.13
C SER A 117 9.00 8.68 2.36
N GLU A 118 9.83 9.16 1.44
CA GLU A 118 9.61 10.37 0.64
C GLU A 118 9.14 10.03 -0.76
N ARG A 119 9.76 9.03 -1.40
CA ARG A 119 9.42 8.61 -2.76
C ARG A 119 8.42 7.46 -2.75
N VAL A 120 7.15 7.80 -2.54
CA VAL A 120 6.03 6.83 -2.49
C VAL A 120 5.12 7.04 -3.69
N LEU A 121 5.00 6.02 -4.53
CA LEU A 121 4.10 5.96 -5.69
C LEU A 121 2.82 5.25 -5.26
N GLU A 122 1.78 6.03 -4.98
CA GLU A 122 0.49 5.58 -4.45
C GLU A 122 -0.45 5.21 -5.60
N LEU A 123 -0.43 3.95 -6.04
CA LEU A 123 -1.20 3.49 -7.20
C LEU A 123 -2.71 3.72 -7.06
N HIS A 124 -3.21 3.68 -5.82
CA HIS A 124 -4.65 3.84 -5.54
C HIS A 124 -4.95 5.13 -4.77
N GLY A 125 -4.02 6.09 -4.76
CA GLY A 125 -4.18 7.35 -4.04
C GLY A 125 -4.00 7.25 -2.53
N ASN A 126 -4.60 8.22 -1.79
CA ASN A 126 -4.45 8.31 -0.34
C ASN A 126 -5.70 8.91 0.29
N TRP A 127 -6.25 8.26 1.30
CA TRP A 127 -7.48 8.65 1.96
C TRP A 127 -7.36 9.88 2.89
N SER A 128 -6.13 10.29 3.24
CA SER A 128 -5.92 11.52 4.03
C SER A 128 -6.06 12.81 3.21
N ARG A 129 -6.17 12.68 1.88
CA ARG A 129 -6.39 13.79 0.95
C ARG A 129 -7.79 13.73 0.39
N LEU A 130 -8.37 14.90 0.16
CA LEU A 130 -9.66 15.07 -0.47
C LEU A 130 -9.52 15.89 -1.75
N ILE A 131 -10.37 15.60 -2.73
CA ILE A 131 -10.44 16.34 -3.98
C ILE A 131 -11.89 16.77 -4.25
N CYS A 132 -12.06 18.00 -4.72
CA CYS A 132 -13.35 18.50 -5.12
C CYS A 132 -13.79 17.90 -6.45
N THR A 133 -15.00 17.32 -6.52
CA THR A 133 -15.55 16.75 -7.75
C THR A 133 -15.89 17.77 -8.82
N GLY A 134 -16.05 19.06 -8.44
CA GLY A 134 -16.40 20.12 -9.37
C GLY A 134 -15.22 20.96 -9.87
N CYS A 135 -14.37 21.48 -8.96
CA CYS A 135 -13.26 22.36 -9.34
C CYS A 135 -11.88 21.75 -9.24
N GLY A 136 -11.76 20.51 -8.73
CA GLY A 136 -10.48 19.82 -8.59
C GLY A 136 -9.59 20.32 -7.43
N GLU A 137 -10.06 21.27 -6.62
CA GLU A 137 -9.30 21.79 -5.48
C GLU A 137 -9.05 20.69 -4.46
N ARG A 138 -7.86 20.68 -3.84
CA ARG A 138 -7.38 19.65 -2.93
C ARG A 138 -7.38 20.14 -1.50
N PHE A 139 -7.75 19.25 -0.59
CA PHE A 139 -7.81 19.49 0.85
C PHE A 139 -7.17 18.32 1.58
N THR A 140 -6.78 18.52 2.83
CA THR A 140 -6.49 17.39 3.72
C THR A 140 -7.75 16.98 4.48
N LEU A 141 -7.80 15.75 4.96
CA LEU A 141 -8.91 15.27 5.78
C LEU A 141 -9.08 16.13 7.07
N ASP A 142 -7.96 16.65 7.58
CA ASP A 142 -7.96 17.48 8.79
C ASP A 142 -8.55 18.87 8.57
N ASP A 143 -8.50 19.39 7.34
CA ASP A 143 -9.06 20.71 7.00
C ASP A 143 -10.59 20.70 6.90
N VAL A 144 -11.22 19.51 6.83
CA VAL A 144 -12.64 19.37 6.53
C VAL A 144 -13.37 18.61 7.65
N ALA A 145 -13.97 19.35 8.59
CA ALA A 145 -14.65 18.77 9.76
C ALA A 145 -15.78 17.80 9.38
N ALA A 146 -16.58 18.12 8.37
CA ALA A 146 -17.68 17.26 7.89
C ALA A 146 -17.19 15.88 7.46
N ALA A 147 -16.02 15.77 6.81
CA ALA A 147 -15.44 14.49 6.41
C ALA A 147 -15.07 13.61 7.60
N ARG A 148 -14.87 14.19 8.79
CA ARG A 148 -14.56 13.46 10.03
C ARG A 148 -15.80 13.12 10.87
N SER A 149 -16.93 13.77 10.60
CA SER A 149 -18.21 13.50 11.29
C SER A 149 -19.10 12.49 10.56
N GLY A 150 -18.73 12.10 9.34
CA GLY A 150 -19.55 11.24 8.48
C GLY A 150 -20.60 12.01 7.68
N GLU A 151 -20.60 13.33 7.73
CA GLU A 151 -21.42 14.16 6.85
C GLU A 151 -20.75 14.27 5.47
N VAL A 152 -21.56 14.44 4.43
CA VAL A 152 -21.02 14.66 3.08
C VAL A 152 -20.30 16.02 3.04
N PRO A 153 -18.98 16.06 2.85
CA PRO A 153 -18.26 17.32 2.84
C PRO A 153 -18.41 18.02 1.48
N HIS A 154 -18.51 19.34 1.53
CA HIS A 154 -18.64 20.19 0.36
C HIS A 154 -17.46 21.16 0.23
N CYS A 155 -17.07 21.44 -1.01
CA CYS A 155 -16.02 22.38 -1.33
C CYS A 155 -16.42 23.80 -0.93
N PRO A 156 -15.60 24.54 -0.16
CA PRO A 156 -15.92 25.94 0.21
C PRO A 156 -15.89 26.88 -0.98
N ALA A 157 -15.22 26.57 -2.07
CA ALA A 157 -15.10 27.42 -3.24
C ALA A 157 -16.28 27.28 -4.23
N CYS A 158 -16.80 26.04 -4.44
CA CYS A 158 -17.82 25.79 -5.48
C CYS A 158 -19.01 24.96 -5.01
N ALA A 159 -19.07 24.60 -3.73
CA ALA A 159 -20.14 23.83 -3.08
C ALA A 159 -20.31 22.37 -3.65
N SER A 160 -19.47 21.92 -4.56
CA SER A 160 -19.50 20.52 -5.02
C SER A 160 -19.01 19.57 -3.93
N VAL A 161 -19.40 18.29 -4.04
CA VAL A 161 -19.02 17.26 -3.08
C VAL A 161 -17.50 17.06 -3.09
N LEU A 162 -16.90 16.92 -1.92
CA LEU A 162 -15.53 16.43 -1.77
C LEU A 162 -15.53 14.91 -1.72
N ARG A 163 -14.51 14.30 -2.28
CA ARG A 163 -14.26 12.86 -2.22
C ARG A 163 -12.84 12.58 -1.72
N PRO A 164 -12.56 11.41 -1.13
CA PRO A 164 -11.18 11.00 -0.90
C PRO A 164 -10.41 10.91 -2.23
N ASP A 165 -9.14 11.33 -2.20
CA ASP A 165 -8.23 11.26 -3.35
C ASP A 165 -7.69 9.82 -3.49
N ILE A 166 -8.62 8.88 -3.70
CA ILE A 166 -8.35 7.45 -3.94
C ILE A 166 -8.95 7.02 -5.26
N VAL A 167 -8.42 5.93 -5.82
CA VAL A 167 -8.97 5.29 -7.01
C VAL A 167 -10.06 4.31 -6.60
N PHE A 168 -11.30 4.60 -6.96
CA PHE A 168 -12.43 3.69 -6.76
C PHE A 168 -12.45 2.59 -7.81
N TYR A 169 -13.09 1.47 -7.48
CA TYR A 169 -13.43 0.49 -8.51
C TYR A 169 -14.26 1.15 -9.61
N GLY A 170 -13.89 0.89 -10.87
CA GLY A 170 -14.47 1.55 -12.05
C GLY A 170 -13.67 2.77 -12.55
N GLU A 171 -12.68 3.25 -11.81
CA GLU A 171 -11.79 4.32 -12.24
C GLU A 171 -10.45 3.80 -12.77
N MET A 172 -9.78 4.62 -13.56
CA MET A 172 -8.44 4.37 -14.04
C MET A 172 -7.40 4.84 -13.01
N LEU A 173 -6.26 4.15 -12.96
CA LEU A 173 -5.10 4.61 -12.19
C LEU A 173 -4.51 5.87 -12.82
N ASP A 174 -3.87 6.70 -12.02
CA ASP A 174 -3.14 7.89 -12.47
C ASP A 174 -1.97 7.48 -13.38
N SER A 175 -1.92 8.07 -14.59
CA SER A 175 -0.92 7.72 -15.62
C SER A 175 0.50 8.06 -15.18
N ASP A 176 0.70 9.20 -14.51
CA ASP A 176 2.04 9.66 -14.11
C ASP A 176 2.58 8.75 -12.99
N VAL A 177 1.71 8.32 -12.06
CA VAL A 177 2.06 7.35 -11.02
C VAL A 177 2.40 6.00 -11.63
N MET A 178 1.60 5.54 -12.61
CA MET A 178 1.84 4.28 -13.32
C MET A 178 3.16 4.30 -14.08
N GLU A 179 3.44 5.36 -14.85
CA GLU A 179 4.71 5.52 -15.56
C GLU A 179 5.90 5.58 -14.60
N GLY A 180 5.76 6.30 -13.49
CA GLY A 180 6.75 6.33 -12.43
C GLY A 180 7.05 4.96 -11.84
N ALA A 181 6.00 4.16 -11.60
CA ALA A 181 6.12 2.80 -11.08
C ALA A 181 6.79 1.85 -12.09
N VAL A 182 6.37 1.89 -13.36
CA VAL A 182 7.01 1.12 -14.44
C VAL A 182 8.49 1.43 -14.52
N ARG A 183 8.87 2.73 -14.54
CA ARG A 183 10.26 3.14 -14.61
C ARG A 183 11.06 2.64 -13.40
N ALA A 184 10.54 2.85 -12.19
CA ALA A 184 11.24 2.41 -10.97
C ALA A 184 11.46 0.90 -10.96
N ILE A 185 10.43 0.11 -11.31
CA ILE A 185 10.49 -1.35 -11.32
C ILE A 185 11.44 -1.86 -12.41
N SER A 186 11.40 -1.29 -13.62
CA SER A 186 12.27 -1.72 -14.73
C SER A 186 13.76 -1.43 -14.49
N GLU A 187 14.07 -0.41 -13.70
CA GLU A 187 15.44 -0.03 -13.35
C GLU A 187 15.95 -0.70 -12.07
N ALA A 188 15.11 -1.43 -11.34
CA ALA A 188 15.47 -2.04 -10.07
C ALA A 188 16.48 -3.19 -10.24
N ASP A 189 17.43 -3.29 -9.32
CA ASP A 189 18.33 -4.43 -9.17
C ASP A 189 17.85 -5.44 -8.13
N LEU A 190 16.87 -5.04 -7.31
CA LEU A 190 16.12 -5.90 -6.38
C LEU A 190 14.67 -5.41 -6.32
N LEU A 191 13.71 -6.28 -6.62
CA LEU A 191 12.29 -6.02 -6.43
C LEU A 191 11.75 -6.85 -5.26
N ILE A 192 11.30 -6.17 -4.19
CA ILE A 192 10.67 -6.80 -3.05
C ILE A 192 9.16 -6.54 -3.13
N VAL A 193 8.40 -7.59 -3.37
CA VAL A 193 6.93 -7.57 -3.43
C VAL A 193 6.39 -8.15 -2.13
N ALA A 194 5.59 -7.40 -1.40
CA ALA A 194 5.16 -7.77 -0.06
C ALA A 194 3.66 -7.54 0.20
N GLY A 195 3.03 -8.50 0.88
CA GLY A 195 1.67 -8.34 1.41
C GLY A 195 0.59 -8.10 0.36
N THR A 196 0.74 -8.67 -0.83
CA THR A 196 -0.24 -8.56 -1.92
C THR A 196 -0.55 -9.90 -2.54
N SER A 197 -1.81 -10.14 -2.87
CA SER A 197 -2.26 -11.35 -3.58
C SER A 197 -1.95 -11.33 -5.08
N LEU A 198 -1.56 -10.16 -5.63
CA LEU A 198 -1.24 -9.96 -7.05
C LEU A 198 -2.36 -10.38 -8.02
N VAL A 199 -3.61 -10.09 -7.67
CA VAL A 199 -4.80 -10.39 -8.49
C VAL A 199 -5.58 -9.13 -8.90
N VAL A 200 -5.18 -7.94 -8.42
CA VAL A 200 -5.84 -6.67 -8.75
C VAL A 200 -5.08 -5.98 -9.87
N TYR A 201 -5.68 -5.97 -11.05
CA TYR A 201 -5.14 -5.30 -12.23
C TYR A 201 -5.68 -3.88 -12.36
N PRO A 202 -4.88 -2.91 -12.94
CA PRO A 202 -3.59 -3.16 -13.60
C PRO A 202 -2.38 -3.23 -12.66
N ALA A 203 -2.50 -2.93 -11.36
CA ALA A 203 -1.39 -2.86 -10.42
C ALA A 203 -0.54 -4.15 -10.34
N ALA A 204 -1.19 -5.32 -10.34
CA ALA A 204 -0.49 -6.62 -10.32
C ALA A 204 0.44 -6.81 -11.53
N GLY A 205 0.05 -6.31 -12.70
CA GLY A 205 0.83 -6.42 -13.94
C GLY A 205 2.11 -5.59 -13.95
N LEU A 206 2.31 -4.66 -13.00
CA LEU A 206 3.54 -3.87 -12.90
C LEU A 206 4.78 -4.74 -12.65
N ILE A 207 4.62 -5.90 -12.02
CA ILE A 207 5.72 -6.84 -11.76
C ILE A 207 6.30 -7.40 -13.07
N ASP A 208 5.53 -7.41 -14.15
CA ASP A 208 5.97 -7.90 -15.46
C ASP A 208 7.07 -7.02 -16.09
N TYR A 209 7.18 -5.77 -15.65
CA TYR A 209 8.24 -4.85 -16.10
C TYR A 209 9.59 -5.08 -15.40
N TYR A 210 9.64 -5.93 -14.35
CA TYR A 210 10.90 -6.28 -13.72
C TYR A 210 11.63 -7.34 -14.55
N ALA A 211 12.86 -6.99 -14.97
CA ALA A 211 13.73 -7.84 -15.77
C ALA A 211 15.01 -8.28 -15.02
N GLY A 212 15.13 -7.96 -13.74
CA GLY A 212 16.28 -8.36 -12.91
C GLY A 212 16.21 -9.82 -12.44
N GLU A 213 17.24 -10.25 -11.71
CA GLU A 213 17.43 -11.62 -11.23
C GLU A 213 17.20 -11.78 -9.71
N ARG A 214 16.52 -10.81 -9.07
CA ARG A 214 16.27 -10.82 -7.62
C ARG A 214 14.84 -10.36 -7.32
N LEU A 215 13.86 -11.20 -7.73
CA LEU A 215 12.46 -11.00 -7.37
C LEU A 215 12.16 -11.72 -6.05
N VAL A 216 11.83 -10.95 -5.02
CA VAL A 216 11.42 -11.47 -3.71
C VAL A 216 9.92 -11.33 -3.55
N LEU A 217 9.23 -12.43 -3.24
CA LEU A 217 7.83 -12.43 -2.85
C LEU A 217 7.68 -12.71 -1.35
N MET A 218 7.14 -11.75 -0.60
CA MET A 218 6.84 -11.88 0.83
C MET A 218 5.32 -11.86 1.03
N ASN A 219 4.69 -13.02 0.98
CA ASN A 219 3.24 -13.12 1.13
C ASN A 219 2.84 -14.43 1.80
N ALA A 220 1.93 -14.38 2.77
CA ALA A 220 1.53 -15.54 3.56
C ALA A 220 0.88 -16.66 2.71
N THR A 221 0.16 -16.28 1.65
CA THR A 221 -0.50 -17.20 0.73
C THR A 221 0.18 -17.22 -0.64
N PRO A 222 0.04 -18.31 -1.42
CA PRO A 222 0.52 -18.35 -2.80
C PRO A 222 -0.05 -17.23 -3.67
N THR A 223 0.73 -16.82 -4.66
CA THR A 223 0.36 -15.81 -5.65
C THR A 223 0.56 -16.36 -7.07
N PRO A 224 -0.08 -15.77 -8.10
CA PRO A 224 0.16 -16.16 -9.49
C PRO A 224 1.62 -15.97 -9.96
N TYR A 225 2.41 -15.21 -9.22
CA TYR A 225 3.79 -14.88 -9.55
C TYR A 225 4.84 -15.74 -8.81
N ASP A 226 4.42 -16.70 -7.99
CA ASP A 226 5.34 -17.56 -7.21
C ASP A 226 6.39 -18.26 -8.08
N SER A 227 6.00 -18.72 -9.28
CA SER A 227 6.93 -19.41 -10.19
C SER A 227 7.99 -18.50 -10.82
N ARG A 228 7.86 -17.18 -10.71
CA ARG A 228 8.82 -16.19 -11.20
C ARG A 228 9.76 -15.69 -10.11
N ALA A 229 9.40 -15.94 -8.84
CA ALA A 229 10.18 -15.43 -7.72
C ALA A 229 11.49 -16.23 -7.54
N ASP A 230 12.57 -15.50 -7.32
CA ASP A 230 13.87 -16.06 -6.95
C ASP A 230 13.94 -16.40 -5.45
N LEU A 231 13.14 -15.69 -4.65
CA LEU A 231 13.00 -15.93 -3.22
C LEU A 231 11.55 -15.75 -2.77
N ILE A 232 11.02 -16.75 -2.04
CA ILE A 232 9.67 -16.68 -1.47
C ILE A 232 9.75 -16.77 0.05
N ILE A 233 9.15 -15.80 0.76
CA ILE A 233 9.05 -15.75 2.22
C ILE A 233 7.58 -15.77 2.61
N ARG A 234 7.17 -16.73 3.45
CA ARG A 234 5.77 -16.91 3.88
C ARG A 234 5.47 -16.35 5.28
N GLU A 235 6.42 -15.66 5.84
CA GLU A 235 6.32 -15.07 7.17
C GLU A 235 5.66 -13.68 7.12
N PRO A 236 5.12 -13.18 8.27
CA PRO A 236 4.63 -11.81 8.37
C PRO A 236 5.72 -10.80 8.02
N VAL A 237 5.37 -9.85 7.16
CA VAL A 237 6.33 -8.92 6.55
C VAL A 237 7.07 -8.08 7.60
N GLY A 238 6.35 -7.57 8.61
CA GLY A 238 6.93 -6.77 9.66
C GLY A 238 7.89 -7.56 10.55
N GLN A 239 7.59 -8.83 10.85
CA GLN A 239 8.49 -9.70 11.63
C GLN A 239 9.81 -9.92 10.90
N VAL A 240 9.77 -10.22 9.59
CA VAL A 240 10.99 -10.39 8.79
C VAL A 240 11.85 -9.13 8.82
N PHE A 241 11.25 -7.98 8.57
CA PHE A 241 11.99 -6.71 8.54
C PHE A 241 12.44 -6.26 9.94
N GLU A 242 11.73 -6.60 11.00
CA GLU A 242 12.19 -6.35 12.36
C GLU A 242 13.49 -7.11 12.67
N GLU A 243 13.54 -8.39 12.26
CA GLU A 243 14.74 -9.20 12.46
C GLU A 243 15.92 -8.73 11.61
N LEU A 244 15.68 -8.36 10.34
CA LEU A 244 16.72 -7.77 9.49
C LEU A 244 17.26 -6.46 10.08
N GLY A 245 16.39 -5.60 10.61
CA GLY A 245 16.79 -4.38 11.28
C GLY A 245 17.59 -4.60 12.57
N ARG A 246 17.37 -5.71 13.27
CA ARG A 246 18.18 -6.09 14.45
C ARG A 246 19.56 -6.62 14.03
N ARG A 247 19.65 -7.35 12.92
CA ARG A 247 20.94 -7.87 12.40
C ARG A 247 21.87 -6.74 11.95
N SER A 248 21.33 -5.72 11.25
CA SER A 248 22.11 -4.57 10.77
C SER A 248 22.63 -3.64 11.90
N ARG A 249 22.12 -3.78 13.14
CA ARG A 249 22.54 -3.00 14.31
C ARG A 249 23.56 -3.73 15.22
N ARG A 250 23.89 -4.98 14.91
CA ARG A 250 24.93 -5.69 15.66
C ARG A 250 26.29 -5.25 15.12
N PRO A 251 27.21 -4.77 16.02
CA PRO A 251 28.53 -4.28 15.65
C PRO A 251 29.41 -5.40 15.08
#